data_3d75c0deff07b8f042a41aacbee7ff29
#
_entry.id   3d75c0deff07b8f042a41aacbee7ff29
#
_cell.length_a   1.000
_cell.length_b   1.000
_cell.length_c   1.000
_cell.angle_alpha   90.00
_cell.angle_beta   90.00
_cell.angle_gamma   90.00
#
_symmetry.space_group_name_H-M   'P 1'
#
loop_
_entity.id
_entity.type
_entity.pdbx_description
1 polymer ?
#
loop_
_entity_poly.entity_id
_entity_poly.type
_entity_poly.pdbx_seq_one_letter_code
_entity_poly.pdbx_strand_id
1 'polypeptide(L)'
;KGSVCIYMTGSLLRIQRISKDIKGIMLEVDLNYIIPIVNKIVNSENLLYLRENPCFSITEYQYNYLEQLIKALQQRMDIKAHDIPLQRQHLISELIKSWGQTLCYELLNVYFTNQPLKPLSQDKKDKIFQNFVITLFRYYQQERDVTFYASKQYLSSRYFSAVIKEKSGSTALQWIVQMV
;
A
#
# COMPACT_ATOMS: atom_id res chain seq x y z
N LYS A 1 -1.04 -14.26 -20.30
CA LYS A 1 -1.84 -13.65 -19.21
C LYS A 1 -0.88 -12.91 -18.31
N GLY A 2 -1.14 -11.62 -18.05
CA GLY A 2 -0.38 -10.82 -17.12
C GLY A 2 -0.84 -11.05 -15.67
N SER A 3 0.02 -10.74 -14.72
CA SER A 3 -0.31 -10.70 -13.30
C SER A 3 0.26 -9.45 -12.65
N VAL A 4 -0.38 -8.99 -11.61
CA VAL A 4 0.09 -7.91 -10.75
C VAL A 4 0.29 -8.47 -9.35
N CYS A 5 1.36 -8.06 -8.69
CA CYS A 5 1.59 -8.39 -7.30
C CYS A 5 1.84 -7.09 -6.53
N ILE A 6 1.07 -6.87 -5.46
CA ILE A 6 1.17 -5.69 -4.60
C ILE A 6 1.78 -6.13 -3.28
N TYR A 7 2.99 -5.69 -3.02
CA TYR A 7 3.68 -6.02 -1.78
C TYR A 7 3.81 -4.81 -0.88
N MET A 8 3.61 -5.02 0.39
CA MET A 8 3.82 -4.02 1.42
C MET A 8 5.20 -4.19 2.05
N THR A 9 5.73 -3.15 2.65
CA THR A 9 6.95 -3.21 3.45
C THR A 9 6.84 -4.32 4.50
N GLY A 10 7.92 -5.07 4.70
CA GLY A 10 7.94 -6.23 5.60
C GLY A 10 7.37 -7.52 5.01
N SER A 11 6.91 -7.53 3.75
CA SER A 11 6.53 -8.76 3.08
C SER A 11 7.78 -9.55 2.67
N LEU A 12 7.87 -10.81 3.11
CA LEU A 12 8.92 -11.72 2.67
C LEU A 12 8.56 -12.32 1.33
N LEU A 13 9.35 -12.01 0.31
CA LEU A 13 9.21 -12.57 -1.03
C LEU A 13 10.19 -13.71 -1.23
N ARG A 14 9.68 -14.88 -1.58
CA ARG A 14 10.51 -15.99 -2.03
C ARG A 14 10.21 -16.30 -3.50
N ILE A 15 11.12 -15.93 -4.37
CA ILE A 15 11.03 -16.29 -5.79
C ILE A 15 11.44 -17.76 -5.93
N GLN A 16 10.49 -18.60 -6.31
CA GLN A 16 10.72 -20.03 -6.48
C GLN A 16 11.14 -20.40 -7.92
N ARG A 17 10.58 -19.71 -8.91
CA ARG A 17 10.88 -19.90 -10.33
C ARG A 17 10.73 -18.59 -11.09
N ILE A 18 11.62 -18.36 -12.03
CA ILE A 18 11.53 -17.26 -13.00
C ILE A 18 11.64 -17.90 -14.38
N SER A 19 10.71 -17.57 -15.28
CA SER A 19 10.84 -17.97 -16.69
C SER A 19 11.94 -17.13 -17.36
N LYS A 20 12.58 -17.70 -18.39
CA LYS A 20 13.69 -17.01 -19.11
C LYS A 20 13.23 -15.78 -19.88
N ASP A 21 11.93 -15.69 -20.15
CA ASP A 21 11.27 -14.68 -20.95
C ASP A 21 10.39 -13.74 -20.09
N ILE A 22 10.59 -13.71 -18.78
CA ILE A 22 9.83 -12.84 -17.89
C ILE A 22 10.06 -11.38 -18.29
N LYS A 23 8.98 -10.65 -18.44
CA LYS A 23 8.97 -9.19 -18.61
C LYS A 23 8.05 -8.61 -17.54
N GLY A 24 8.46 -7.55 -16.92
CA GLY A 24 7.67 -6.90 -15.88
C GLY A 24 8.16 -5.49 -15.61
N ILE A 25 7.32 -4.72 -14.93
CA ILE A 25 7.62 -3.39 -14.43
C ILE A 25 7.49 -3.47 -12.92
N MET A 26 8.50 -2.98 -12.20
CA MET A 26 8.44 -2.80 -10.76
C MET A 26 8.24 -1.32 -10.46
N LEU A 27 7.24 -1.04 -9.61
CA LEU A 27 6.98 0.29 -9.10
C LEU A 27 7.22 0.28 -7.60
N GLU A 28 8.03 1.20 -7.14
CA GLU A 28 8.23 1.46 -5.72
C GLU A 28 7.62 2.81 -5.37
N VAL A 29 6.85 2.86 -4.30
CA VAL A 29 6.10 4.05 -3.89
C VAL A 29 6.34 4.31 -2.41
N ASP A 30 6.64 5.56 -2.07
CA ASP A 30 6.79 5.99 -0.67
C ASP A 30 5.49 5.78 0.12
N LEU A 31 5.62 5.19 1.31
CA LEU A 31 4.48 4.89 2.18
C LEU A 31 3.74 6.16 2.63
N ASN A 32 4.43 7.26 2.87
CA ASN A 32 3.79 8.51 3.25
C ASN A 32 2.90 9.07 2.14
N TYR A 33 3.23 8.73 0.88
CA TYR A 33 2.40 9.08 -0.26
C TYR A 33 1.21 8.14 -0.43
N ILE A 34 1.41 6.82 -0.33
CA ILE A 34 0.37 5.83 -0.63
C ILE A 34 -0.67 5.68 0.49
N ILE A 35 -0.27 5.81 1.76
CA ILE A 35 -1.13 5.61 2.92
C ILE A 35 -2.38 6.51 2.89
N PRO A 36 -2.31 7.83 2.65
CA PRO A 36 -3.49 8.68 2.58
C PRO A 36 -4.46 8.30 1.46
N ILE A 37 -3.96 7.68 0.39
CA ILE A 37 -4.76 7.21 -0.74
C ILE A 37 -5.52 5.95 -0.35
N VAL A 38 -4.80 4.96 0.16
CA VAL A 38 -5.33 3.64 0.52
C VAL A 38 -6.37 3.74 1.63
N ASN A 39 -6.12 4.56 2.65
CA ASN A 39 -7.02 4.71 3.80
C ASN A 39 -8.41 5.28 3.47
N LYS A 40 -8.56 5.94 2.33
CA LYS A 40 -9.87 6.42 1.89
C LYS A 40 -10.77 5.30 1.38
N ILE A 41 -10.20 4.16 0.99
CA ILE A 41 -10.90 3.13 0.23
C ILE A 41 -10.81 1.76 0.91
N VAL A 42 -9.66 1.45 1.52
CA VAL A 42 -9.37 0.12 2.04
C VAL A 42 -9.57 0.07 3.55
N ASN A 43 -10.43 -0.84 4.01
CA ASN A 43 -10.59 -1.13 5.43
C ASN A 43 -9.56 -2.18 5.91
N SER A 44 -9.52 -2.44 7.22
CA SER A 44 -8.60 -3.39 7.82
C SER A 44 -8.73 -4.82 7.27
N GLU A 45 -9.94 -5.28 6.99
CA GLU A 45 -10.18 -6.62 6.46
C GLU A 45 -9.69 -6.73 5.02
N ASN A 46 -9.95 -5.70 4.20
CA ASN A 46 -9.44 -5.65 2.82
C ASN A 46 -7.90 -5.54 2.79
N LEU A 47 -7.31 -4.82 3.76
CA LEU A 47 -5.87 -4.70 3.88
C LEU A 47 -5.21 -6.04 4.26
N LEU A 48 -5.81 -6.77 5.20
CA LEU A 48 -5.37 -8.12 5.55
C LEU A 48 -5.51 -9.07 4.37
N TYR A 49 -6.63 -9.01 3.67
CA TYR A 49 -6.85 -9.84 2.49
C TYR A 49 -5.82 -9.55 1.39
N LEU A 50 -5.51 -8.28 1.12
CA LEU A 50 -4.47 -7.88 0.18
C LEU A 50 -3.08 -8.42 0.60
N ARG A 51 -2.77 -8.38 1.90
CA ARG A 51 -1.51 -8.91 2.43
C ARG A 51 -1.39 -10.42 2.23
N GLU A 52 -2.48 -11.16 2.43
CA GLU A 52 -2.51 -12.62 2.27
C GLU A 52 -2.59 -13.06 0.81
N ASN A 53 -3.18 -12.22 -0.05
CA ASN A 53 -3.40 -12.49 -1.48
C ASN A 53 -2.82 -11.36 -2.35
N PRO A 54 -1.49 -11.15 -2.31
CA PRO A 54 -0.87 -9.99 -2.97
C PRO A 54 -0.88 -10.06 -4.49
N CYS A 55 -1.02 -11.27 -5.06
CA CYS A 55 -0.90 -11.49 -6.50
C CYS A 55 -2.25 -11.85 -7.13
N PHE A 56 -2.55 -11.24 -8.26
CA PHE A 56 -3.79 -11.49 -9.01
C PHE A 56 -3.55 -11.42 -10.51
N SER A 57 -4.37 -12.16 -11.25
CA SER A 57 -4.33 -12.16 -12.71
C SER A 57 -5.09 -10.96 -13.28
N ILE A 58 -4.60 -10.41 -14.36
CA ILE A 58 -5.25 -9.32 -15.10
C ILE A 58 -5.55 -9.72 -16.55
N THR A 59 -6.57 -9.12 -17.11
CA THR A 59 -6.89 -9.27 -18.52
C THR A 59 -5.89 -8.52 -19.41
N GLU A 60 -5.83 -8.86 -20.69
CA GLU A 60 -4.98 -8.15 -21.65
C GLU A 60 -5.37 -6.66 -21.75
N TYR A 61 -6.66 -6.37 -21.71
CA TYR A 61 -7.15 -4.98 -21.69
C TYR A 61 -6.63 -4.21 -20.46
N GLN A 62 -6.75 -4.80 -19.26
CA GLN A 62 -6.25 -4.20 -18.02
C GLN A 62 -4.74 -4.01 -18.07
N TYR A 63 -4.01 -4.99 -18.59
CA TYR A 63 -2.56 -4.89 -18.78
C TYR A 63 -2.19 -3.71 -19.66
N ASN A 64 -2.77 -3.60 -20.85
CA ASN A 64 -2.48 -2.54 -21.81
C ASN A 64 -2.82 -1.16 -21.23
N TYR A 65 -3.92 -1.05 -20.51
CA TYR A 65 -4.33 0.18 -19.85
C TYR A 65 -3.34 0.62 -18.75
N LEU A 66 -2.99 -0.29 -17.84
CA LEU A 66 -2.01 -0.02 -16.78
C LEU A 66 -0.63 0.31 -17.37
N GLU A 67 -0.21 -0.38 -18.42
CA GLU A 67 1.06 -0.10 -19.11
C GLU A 67 1.09 1.31 -19.69
N GLN A 68 0.00 1.77 -20.30
CA GLN A 68 -0.11 3.14 -20.81
C GLN A 68 -0.01 4.19 -19.70
N LEU A 69 -0.67 3.97 -18.55
CA LEU A 69 -0.58 4.85 -17.40
C LEU A 69 0.85 4.92 -16.86
N ILE A 70 1.52 3.77 -16.72
CA ILE A 70 2.90 3.70 -16.24
C ILE A 70 3.85 4.42 -17.20
N LYS A 71 3.74 4.18 -18.51
CA LYS A 71 4.56 4.87 -19.53
C LYS A 71 4.35 6.38 -19.50
N ALA A 72 3.11 6.84 -19.35
CA ALA A 72 2.81 8.27 -19.26
C ALA A 72 3.40 8.90 -17.97
N LEU A 73 3.42 8.16 -16.86
CA LEU A 73 4.06 8.60 -15.62
C LEU A 73 5.60 8.66 -15.79
N GLN A 74 6.20 7.62 -16.35
CA GLN A 74 7.65 7.56 -16.60
C GLN A 74 8.12 8.72 -17.47
N GLN A 75 7.42 9.01 -18.57
CA GLN A 75 7.75 10.15 -19.46
C GLN A 75 7.79 11.49 -18.72
N ARG A 76 6.96 11.66 -17.69
CA ARG A 76 6.97 12.88 -16.87
C ARG A 76 8.12 12.89 -15.85
N MET A 77 8.48 11.75 -15.31
CA MET A 77 9.60 11.61 -14.37
C MET A 77 10.96 11.81 -15.08
N ASP A 78 11.04 11.47 -16.38
CA ASP A 78 12.26 11.61 -17.18
C ASP A 78 12.56 13.07 -17.59
N ILE A 79 11.66 14.02 -17.33
CA ILE A 79 11.85 15.44 -17.63
C ILE A 79 12.96 15.99 -16.72
N LYS A 80 14.10 16.36 -17.33
CA LYS A 80 15.25 16.93 -16.60
C LYS A 80 14.90 18.30 -16.04
N ALA A 81 15.01 18.45 -14.73
CA ALA A 81 14.63 19.67 -14.01
C ALA A 81 15.55 20.88 -14.28
N HIS A 82 16.79 20.65 -14.76
CA HIS A 82 17.83 21.71 -14.81
C HIS A 82 17.52 22.89 -15.76
N ASP A 83 16.69 22.65 -16.78
CA ASP A 83 16.39 23.68 -17.80
C ASP A 83 14.96 24.24 -17.69
N ILE A 84 14.29 23.98 -16.57
CA ILE A 84 12.86 24.32 -16.42
C ILE A 84 12.67 25.36 -15.31
N PRO A 85 11.91 26.45 -15.53
CA PRO A 85 11.56 27.42 -14.49
C PRO A 85 10.94 26.76 -13.26
N LEU A 86 11.24 27.26 -12.07
CA LEU A 86 10.81 26.69 -10.78
C LEU A 86 9.30 26.44 -10.69
N GLN A 87 8.49 27.37 -11.20
CA GLN A 87 7.03 27.23 -11.24
C GLN A 87 6.59 26.01 -12.07
N ARG A 88 7.26 25.76 -13.20
CA ARG A 88 6.99 24.62 -14.05
C ARG A 88 7.46 23.30 -13.43
N GLN A 89 8.57 23.32 -12.69
CA GLN A 89 9.03 22.16 -11.91
C GLN A 89 7.98 21.76 -10.88
N HIS A 90 7.42 22.74 -10.16
CA HIS A 90 6.36 22.51 -9.19
C HIS A 90 5.10 21.90 -9.86
N LEU A 91 4.67 22.46 -10.98
CA LEU A 91 3.53 21.91 -11.75
C LEU A 91 3.78 20.46 -12.19
N ILE A 92 4.97 20.14 -12.69
CA ILE A 92 5.34 18.78 -13.09
C ILE A 92 5.30 17.83 -11.88
N SER A 93 5.80 18.26 -10.73
CA SER A 93 5.75 17.49 -9.48
C SER A 93 4.30 17.17 -9.09
N GLU A 94 3.40 18.13 -9.14
CA GLU A 94 1.98 17.90 -8.84
C GLU A 94 1.29 17.01 -9.88
N LEU A 95 1.67 17.10 -11.15
CA LEU A 95 1.20 16.18 -12.19
C LEU A 95 1.68 14.75 -11.93
N ILE A 96 2.94 14.53 -11.55
CA ILE A 96 3.48 13.21 -11.19
C ILE A 96 2.71 12.63 -10.01
N LYS A 97 2.46 13.41 -8.96
CA LYS A 97 1.65 12.99 -7.81
C LYS A 97 0.23 12.61 -8.24
N SER A 98 -0.44 13.43 -9.03
CA SER A 98 -1.80 13.16 -9.48
C SER A 98 -1.90 11.88 -10.34
N TRP A 99 -0.93 11.66 -11.23
CA TRP A 99 -0.87 10.45 -12.04
C TRP A 99 -0.54 9.21 -11.20
N GLY A 100 0.37 9.35 -10.23
CA GLY A 100 0.67 8.29 -9.28
C GLY A 100 -0.56 7.91 -8.45
N GLN A 101 -1.34 8.90 -8.00
CA GLN A 101 -2.60 8.66 -7.30
C GLN A 101 -3.63 7.93 -8.18
N THR A 102 -3.77 8.34 -9.44
CA THR A 102 -4.64 7.67 -10.41
C THR A 102 -4.22 6.22 -10.60
N LEU A 103 -2.92 5.97 -10.81
CA LEU A 103 -2.39 4.62 -10.95
C LEU A 103 -2.68 3.74 -9.72
N CYS A 104 -2.53 4.29 -8.50
CA CYS A 104 -2.87 3.57 -7.27
C CYS A 104 -4.36 3.19 -7.22
N TYR A 105 -5.25 4.11 -7.58
CA TYR A 105 -6.69 3.83 -7.62
C TYR A 105 -7.04 2.79 -8.68
N GLU A 106 -6.42 2.84 -9.85
CA GLU A 106 -6.66 1.85 -10.90
C GLU A 106 -6.15 0.47 -10.52
N LEU A 107 -4.99 0.37 -9.88
CA LEU A 107 -4.50 -0.91 -9.36
C LEU A 107 -5.45 -1.50 -8.31
N LEU A 108 -5.96 -0.69 -7.40
CA LEU A 108 -6.95 -1.11 -6.41
C LEU A 108 -8.28 -1.48 -7.08
N ASN A 109 -8.74 -0.71 -8.07
CA ASN A 109 -9.94 -0.99 -8.84
C ASN A 109 -9.85 -2.35 -9.54
N VAL A 110 -8.74 -2.62 -10.21
CA VAL A 110 -8.48 -3.92 -10.87
C VAL A 110 -8.41 -5.05 -9.84
N TYR A 111 -7.74 -4.83 -8.71
CA TYR A 111 -7.68 -5.81 -7.63
C TYR A 111 -9.08 -6.16 -7.12
N PHE A 112 -9.87 -5.17 -6.78
CA PHE A 112 -11.20 -5.37 -6.19
C PHE A 112 -12.29 -5.74 -7.19
N THR A 113 -12.07 -5.58 -8.49
CA THR A 113 -12.99 -6.10 -9.51
C THR A 113 -13.09 -7.64 -9.43
N ASN A 114 -12.02 -8.30 -9.06
CA ASN A 114 -11.96 -9.76 -8.94
C ASN A 114 -12.19 -10.26 -7.50
N GLN A 115 -12.30 -9.34 -6.53
CA GLN A 115 -12.43 -9.65 -5.11
C GLN A 115 -13.57 -8.84 -4.51
N PRO A 116 -14.54 -9.46 -3.79
CA PRO A 116 -15.63 -8.72 -3.19
C PRO A 116 -15.08 -7.74 -2.13
N LEU A 117 -15.28 -6.45 -2.38
CA LEU A 117 -15.04 -5.42 -1.37
C LEU A 117 -15.98 -5.62 -0.20
N LYS A 118 -15.43 -5.83 0.97
CA LYS A 118 -16.21 -5.71 2.20
C LYS A 118 -16.48 -4.22 2.45
N PRO A 119 -17.72 -3.84 2.83
CA PRO A 119 -18.06 -2.46 3.13
C PRO A 119 -17.08 -1.86 4.14
N LEU A 120 -16.77 -0.57 4.00
CA LEU A 120 -15.97 0.14 4.99
C LEU A 120 -16.67 0.06 6.35
N SER A 121 -16.05 -0.67 7.27
CA SER A 121 -16.57 -0.77 8.63
C SER A 121 -16.45 0.59 9.32
N GLN A 122 -17.54 1.03 9.96
CA GLN A 122 -17.51 2.19 10.86
C GLN A 122 -17.13 1.79 12.29
N ASP A 123 -16.80 0.54 12.53
CA ASP A 123 -16.42 0.04 13.83
C ASP A 123 -15.16 0.76 14.34
N LYS A 124 -15.24 1.21 15.59
CA LYS A 124 -14.13 1.88 16.28
C LYS A 124 -12.87 0.99 16.34
N LYS A 125 -13.05 -0.32 16.51
CA LYS A 125 -11.95 -1.29 16.56
C LYS A 125 -11.23 -1.42 15.22
N ASP A 126 -11.97 -1.34 14.10
CA ASP A 126 -11.36 -1.34 12.76
C ASP A 126 -10.50 -0.11 12.55
N LYS A 127 -10.98 1.06 12.98
CA LYS A 127 -10.19 2.30 12.91
C LYS A 127 -8.91 2.20 13.75
N ILE A 128 -9.00 1.59 14.95
CA ILE A 128 -7.82 1.36 15.80
C ILE A 128 -6.81 0.47 15.08
N PHE A 129 -7.25 -0.62 14.46
CA PHE A 129 -6.36 -1.51 13.73
C PHE A 129 -5.76 -0.84 12.49
N GLN A 130 -6.54 -0.10 11.70
CA GLN A 130 -6.04 0.66 10.55
C GLN A 130 -4.96 1.66 10.96
N ASN A 131 -5.24 2.46 12.00
CA ASN A 131 -4.28 3.44 12.52
C ASN A 131 -3.01 2.76 13.06
N PHE A 132 -3.13 1.57 13.67
CA PHE A 132 -1.98 0.79 14.08
C PHE A 132 -1.12 0.40 12.89
N VAL A 133 -1.71 -0.18 11.85
CA VAL A 133 -0.96 -0.60 10.64
C VAL A 133 -0.23 0.58 10.02
N ILE A 134 -0.90 1.73 9.89
CA ILE A 134 -0.31 2.96 9.36
C ILE A 134 0.88 3.42 10.21
N THR A 135 0.67 3.47 11.54
CA THR A 135 1.71 3.91 12.48
C THR A 135 2.87 2.93 12.49
N LEU A 136 2.59 1.63 12.39
CA LEU A 136 3.60 0.58 12.31
C LEU A 136 4.47 0.75 11.07
N PHE A 137 3.88 0.91 9.88
CA PHE A 137 4.64 1.15 8.65
C PHE A 137 5.53 2.39 8.71
N ARG A 138 5.11 3.42 9.45
CA ARG A 138 5.88 4.66 9.60
C ARG A 138 7.04 4.55 10.58
N TYR A 139 6.90 3.76 11.63
CA TYR A 139 7.82 3.77 12.77
C TYR A 139 8.49 2.42 13.06
N TYR A 140 8.23 1.35 12.31
CA TYR A 140 8.75 0.00 12.60
C TYR A 140 10.27 -0.10 12.73
N GLN A 141 11.02 0.77 12.03
CA GLN A 141 12.48 0.79 12.12
C GLN A 141 12.99 1.43 13.43
N GLN A 142 12.20 2.32 14.02
CA GLN A 142 12.59 3.15 15.15
C GLN A 142 11.95 2.70 16.45
N GLU A 143 10.71 2.19 16.39
CA GLU A 143 9.86 1.92 17.53
C GLU A 143 9.39 0.47 17.55
N ARG A 144 9.71 -0.23 18.63
CA ARG A 144 9.36 -1.65 18.81
C ARG A 144 8.46 -1.92 20.01
N ASP A 145 8.14 -0.88 20.79
CA ASP A 145 7.30 -1.00 21.96
C ASP A 145 5.82 -0.80 21.61
N VAL A 146 4.99 -1.76 22.01
CA VAL A 146 3.53 -1.71 21.88
C VAL A 146 2.95 -0.46 22.52
N THR A 147 3.55 0.01 23.62
CA THR A 147 3.12 1.20 24.36
C THR A 147 3.19 2.45 23.48
N PHE A 148 4.21 2.57 22.65
CA PHE A 148 4.32 3.67 21.69
C PHE A 148 3.10 3.72 20.74
N TYR A 149 2.75 2.59 20.13
CA TYR A 149 1.63 2.52 19.18
C TYR A 149 0.27 2.76 19.83
N ALA A 150 0.10 2.28 21.06
CA ALA A 150 -1.10 2.51 21.86
C ALA A 150 -1.25 3.99 22.23
N SER A 151 -0.16 4.65 22.66
CA SER A 151 -0.16 6.06 23.05
C SER A 151 -0.48 6.99 21.88
N LYS A 152 -0.05 6.66 20.65
CA LYS A 152 -0.41 7.41 19.41
C LYS A 152 -1.91 7.45 19.15
N GLN A 153 -2.67 6.55 19.78
CA GLN A 153 -4.12 6.50 19.67
C GLN A 153 -4.84 6.82 20.98
N TYR A 154 -4.10 7.31 21.98
CA TYR A 154 -4.62 7.63 23.32
C TYR A 154 -5.31 6.43 24.01
N LEU A 155 -4.76 5.22 23.80
CA LEU A 155 -5.27 3.97 24.36
C LEU A 155 -4.30 3.35 25.35
N SER A 156 -4.83 2.58 26.31
CA SER A 156 -3.97 1.72 27.14
C SER A 156 -3.42 0.57 26.28
N SER A 157 -2.17 0.14 26.56
CA SER A 157 -1.51 -0.96 25.85
C SER A 157 -2.31 -2.26 25.93
N ARG A 158 -3.01 -2.49 27.06
CA ARG A 158 -3.85 -3.68 27.25
C ARG A 158 -5.06 -3.69 26.29
N TYR A 159 -5.81 -2.59 26.25
CA TYR A 159 -6.98 -2.48 25.37
C TYR A 159 -6.56 -2.50 23.90
N PHE A 160 -5.53 -1.75 23.56
CA PHE A 160 -4.96 -1.72 22.22
C PHE A 160 -4.56 -3.13 21.75
N SER A 161 -3.76 -3.86 22.54
CA SER A 161 -3.32 -5.23 22.19
C SER A 161 -4.48 -6.21 22.03
N ALA A 162 -5.53 -6.08 22.87
CA ALA A 162 -6.72 -6.89 22.74
C ALA A 162 -7.45 -6.63 21.40
N VAL A 163 -7.61 -5.36 21.02
CA VAL A 163 -8.23 -4.97 19.75
C VAL A 163 -7.42 -5.48 18.55
N ILE A 164 -6.09 -5.29 18.57
CA ILE A 164 -5.23 -5.76 17.47
C ILE A 164 -5.36 -7.27 17.31
N LYS A 165 -5.29 -8.03 18.40
CA LYS A 165 -5.43 -9.49 18.37
C LYS A 165 -6.81 -9.94 17.89
N GLU A 166 -7.88 -9.28 18.33
CA GLU A 166 -9.25 -9.57 17.89
C GLU A 166 -9.42 -9.37 16.38
N LYS A 167 -8.86 -8.27 15.85
CA LYS A 167 -9.04 -7.90 14.43
C LYS A 167 -8.10 -8.62 13.47
N SER A 168 -6.93 -9.03 13.90
CA SER A 168 -5.89 -9.58 13.01
C SER A 168 -5.52 -11.04 13.31
N GLY A 169 -6.00 -11.60 14.41
CA GLY A 169 -5.59 -12.92 14.89
C GLY A 169 -4.18 -12.94 15.52
N SER A 170 -3.37 -11.89 15.33
CA SER A 170 -1.99 -11.78 15.84
C SER A 170 -1.87 -10.67 16.87
N THR A 171 -0.95 -10.82 17.83
CA THR A 171 -0.71 -9.75 18.81
C THR A 171 0.01 -8.56 18.18
N ALA A 172 -0.15 -7.37 18.78
CA ALA A 172 0.56 -6.16 18.31
C ALA A 172 2.08 -6.37 18.30
N LEU A 173 2.63 -7.07 19.28
CA LEU A 173 4.05 -7.41 19.31
C LEU A 173 4.47 -8.32 18.13
N GLN A 174 3.66 -9.34 17.81
CA GLN A 174 3.94 -10.18 16.66
C GLN A 174 3.95 -9.38 15.35
N TRP A 175 3.04 -8.44 15.19
CA TRP A 175 3.04 -7.53 14.03
C TRP A 175 4.33 -6.70 13.95
N ILE A 176 4.75 -6.11 15.08
CA ILE A 176 5.97 -5.30 15.15
C ILE A 176 7.20 -6.14 14.79
N VAL A 177 7.32 -7.35 15.35
CA VAL A 177 8.45 -8.25 15.10
C VAL A 177 8.50 -8.75 13.65
N GLN A 178 7.36 -9.01 13.02
CA GLN A 178 7.30 -9.46 11.63
C GLN A 178 7.65 -8.37 10.60
N MET A 179 7.66 -7.09 11.00
CA MET A 179 8.02 -5.97 10.14
C MET A 179 9.53 -5.68 10.13
N VAL A 180 10.28 -6.29 11.01
CA VAL A 180 11.73 -6.16 11.16
C VAL A 180 12.46 -7.31 10.49
#